data_9bc3a6894e14939e00de4538e0f9ff14
#
_entry.id   9bc3a6894e14939e00de4538e0f9ff14
#
_cell.length_a   1.000
_cell.length_b   1.000
_cell.length_c   1.000
_cell.angle_alpha   90.00
_cell.angle_beta   90.00
_cell.angle_gamma   90.00
#
_symmetry.space_group_name_H-M   'P 1'
#
loop_
_entity.id
_entity.type
_entity.pdbx_description
1 polymer ?
#
loop_
_entity_poly.entity_id
_entity_poly.type
_entity_poly.pdbx_seq_one_letter_code
_entity_poly.pdbx_strand_id
1 'polypeptide(L)'
;MSDKAPVTMLDVARAAGVGVATVDRVINRRAAVRPQTAQRVLEAAERLGFRRVGLIRSRVVQDSRPRRLGFLLQSRRTPFYRSFAAGLAAAARQGEPPVECLIEHLDDLTPRHVAARLGRLAQQVDAVALVAADHPTINQAIEAVVAQHQLPVFACVSDLTTQALAGYVGVDNRKMGRMAAWLLSRLCPAASKVALLLGSHRYLCQEQCEISFRSYLREAAPQFHVLETLVSLENPQLAQNAVLELLHQHPDLAGIYVAGGGIEGVVDALRDTPQPRLVTVCHDLTDITRQALLDGTVTAVLSHPLPAMAHALCDAMRQAIDSRRSQHRLQNLLPFELYSAANV
;
A
#
# COMPACT_ATOMS: atom_id res chain seq x y z
N MET A 1 42.07 -38.01 30.22
CA MET A 1 41.08 -37.04 29.68
C MET A 1 41.58 -36.68 28.27
N SER A 2 40.87 -37.16 27.25
CA SER A 2 41.28 -36.96 25.84
C SER A 2 41.01 -35.55 25.41
N ASP A 3 42.06 -34.77 25.21
CA ASP A 3 42.00 -33.38 24.69
C ASP A 3 41.69 -33.45 23.20
N LYS A 4 40.37 -33.55 22.85
CA LYS A 4 39.94 -33.46 21.48
C LYS A 4 40.02 -32.00 21.02
N ALA A 5 40.85 -31.76 20.02
CA ALA A 5 40.95 -30.44 19.37
C ALA A 5 39.57 -29.86 19.07
N PRO A 6 39.33 -28.56 19.27
CA PRO A 6 38.04 -27.94 19.07
C PRO A 6 37.60 -28.05 17.59
N VAL A 7 36.36 -28.52 17.37
CA VAL A 7 35.78 -28.64 16.05
C VAL A 7 35.75 -27.29 15.31
N THR A 8 36.26 -27.26 14.10
CA THR A 8 36.41 -26.05 13.27
C THR A 8 35.30 -25.92 12.23
N MET A 9 35.16 -24.76 11.60
CA MET A 9 34.24 -24.57 10.44
C MET A 9 34.66 -25.46 9.26
N LEU A 10 35.92 -25.81 9.12
CA LEU A 10 36.41 -26.73 8.09
C LEU A 10 35.87 -28.15 8.28
N ASP A 11 35.83 -28.61 9.52
CA ASP A 11 35.29 -29.94 9.85
C ASP A 11 33.80 -30.01 9.61
N VAL A 12 33.07 -28.96 9.98
CA VAL A 12 31.63 -28.83 9.66
C VAL A 12 31.40 -28.80 8.15
N ALA A 13 32.21 -28.07 7.39
CA ALA A 13 32.12 -27.98 5.93
C ALA A 13 32.32 -29.35 5.25
N ARG A 14 33.35 -30.09 5.68
CA ARG A 14 33.61 -31.46 5.20
C ARG A 14 32.45 -32.41 5.52
N ALA A 15 31.97 -32.37 6.74
CA ALA A 15 30.87 -33.24 7.18
C ALA A 15 29.53 -32.93 6.53
N ALA A 16 29.28 -31.66 6.17
CA ALA A 16 28.11 -31.20 5.46
C ALA A 16 28.22 -31.34 3.92
N GLY A 17 29.41 -31.69 3.37
CA GLY A 17 29.64 -31.75 1.94
C GLY A 17 29.50 -30.38 1.24
N VAL A 18 30.00 -29.30 1.87
CA VAL A 18 29.93 -27.91 1.37
C VAL A 18 31.28 -27.21 1.52
N GLY A 19 31.45 -26.06 0.88
CA GLY A 19 32.64 -25.22 1.10
C GLY A 19 32.58 -24.46 2.43
N VAL A 20 33.75 -24.15 3.02
CA VAL A 20 33.86 -23.35 4.26
C VAL A 20 33.15 -22.02 4.15
N ALA A 21 33.20 -21.39 2.97
CA ALA A 21 32.46 -20.16 2.69
C ALA A 21 30.93 -20.31 2.85
N THR A 22 30.39 -21.49 2.57
CA THR A 22 28.97 -21.79 2.79
C THR A 22 28.65 -21.89 4.28
N VAL A 23 29.49 -22.52 5.06
CA VAL A 23 29.37 -22.56 6.53
C VAL A 23 29.45 -21.16 7.12
N ASP A 24 30.41 -20.33 6.65
CA ASP A 24 30.54 -18.94 7.08
C ASP A 24 29.27 -18.12 6.73
N ARG A 25 28.70 -18.31 5.54
CA ARG A 25 27.45 -17.66 5.15
C ARG A 25 26.27 -18.05 6.05
N VAL A 26 26.14 -19.33 6.40
CA VAL A 26 25.12 -19.79 7.36
C VAL A 26 25.34 -19.18 8.73
N ILE A 27 26.59 -19.10 9.22
CA ILE A 27 26.92 -18.53 10.53
C ILE A 27 26.77 -17.00 10.55
N ASN A 28 27.18 -16.29 9.50
CA ASN A 28 27.29 -14.83 9.49
C ASN A 28 26.28 -14.13 8.61
N ARG A 29 25.38 -14.85 7.91
CA ARG A 29 24.35 -14.32 6.99
C ARG A 29 24.88 -13.34 5.93
N ARG A 30 26.08 -13.57 5.42
CA ARG A 30 26.70 -12.71 4.41
C ARG A 30 26.10 -12.88 3.01
N ALA A 31 25.38 -13.99 2.78
CA ALA A 31 24.61 -14.26 1.57
C ALA A 31 23.56 -15.34 1.84
N ALA A 32 22.51 -15.40 1.00
CA ALA A 32 21.49 -16.43 1.07
C ALA A 32 22.09 -17.82 0.82
N VAL A 33 21.65 -18.80 1.63
CA VAL A 33 21.98 -20.21 1.47
C VAL A 33 20.69 -21.00 1.33
N ARG A 34 20.64 -21.93 0.40
CA ARG A 34 19.43 -22.78 0.21
C ARG A 34 19.07 -23.49 1.52
N PRO A 35 17.77 -23.56 1.91
CA PRO A 35 17.32 -24.15 3.18
C PRO A 35 17.86 -25.56 3.43
N GLN A 36 17.82 -26.42 2.41
CA GLN A 36 18.37 -27.78 2.49
C GLN A 36 19.89 -27.81 2.78
N THR A 37 20.64 -26.85 2.22
CA THR A 37 22.08 -26.75 2.46
C THR A 37 22.35 -26.23 3.87
N ALA A 38 21.57 -25.26 4.34
CA ALA A 38 21.67 -24.75 5.71
C ALA A 38 21.31 -25.82 6.75
N GLN A 39 20.30 -26.66 6.46
CA GLN A 39 19.91 -27.79 7.30
C GLN A 39 21.04 -28.83 7.40
N ARG A 40 21.69 -29.19 6.29
CA ARG A 40 22.85 -30.12 6.29
C ARG A 40 24.01 -29.57 7.10
N VAL A 41 24.26 -28.26 7.05
CA VAL A 41 25.28 -27.59 7.87
C VAL A 41 24.93 -27.68 9.36
N LEU A 42 23.65 -27.48 9.74
CA LEU A 42 23.20 -27.62 11.11
C LEU A 42 23.40 -29.05 11.63
N GLU A 43 22.94 -30.06 10.89
CA GLU A 43 23.08 -31.47 11.26
C GLU A 43 24.55 -31.89 11.43
N ALA A 44 25.42 -31.43 10.54
CA ALA A 44 26.85 -31.67 10.64
C ALA A 44 27.45 -30.99 11.89
N ALA A 45 27.06 -29.76 12.17
CA ALA A 45 27.52 -29.00 13.35
C ALA A 45 27.05 -29.66 14.66
N GLU A 46 25.81 -30.18 14.70
CA GLU A 46 25.26 -30.90 15.86
C GLU A 46 26.02 -32.22 16.11
N ARG A 47 26.19 -33.00 15.07
CA ARG A 47 26.88 -34.30 15.14
C ARG A 47 28.32 -34.17 15.62
N LEU A 48 29.02 -33.10 15.22
CA LEU A 48 30.42 -32.84 15.59
C LEU A 48 30.58 -32.10 16.93
N GLY A 49 29.50 -31.58 17.52
CA GLY A 49 29.57 -30.75 18.73
C GLY A 49 30.20 -29.37 18.47
N PHE A 50 29.91 -28.75 17.33
CA PHE A 50 30.48 -27.43 17.00
C PHE A 50 30.07 -26.36 18.01
N ARG A 51 31.01 -25.60 18.53
CA ARG A 51 30.80 -24.63 19.62
C ARG A 51 29.71 -23.57 19.35
N ARG A 52 29.43 -23.25 18.08
CA ARG A 52 28.43 -22.28 17.68
C ARG A 52 27.15 -22.92 17.12
N VAL A 53 26.89 -24.19 17.43
CA VAL A 53 25.71 -24.92 16.94
C VAL A 53 24.40 -24.23 17.31
N GLY A 54 24.30 -23.66 18.51
CA GLY A 54 23.10 -22.91 18.94
C GLY A 54 22.80 -21.71 18.05
N LEU A 55 23.83 -21.03 17.56
CA LEU A 55 23.69 -19.91 16.63
C LEU A 55 23.23 -20.40 15.22
N ILE A 56 23.80 -21.51 14.75
CA ILE A 56 23.36 -22.12 13.47
C ILE A 56 21.92 -22.59 13.57
N ARG A 57 21.58 -23.31 14.66
CA ARG A 57 20.21 -23.80 14.90
C ARG A 57 19.18 -22.67 14.91
N SER A 58 19.41 -21.62 15.68
CA SER A 58 18.49 -20.48 15.75
C SER A 58 18.27 -19.81 14.36
N ARG A 59 19.31 -19.77 13.54
CA ARG A 59 19.26 -19.21 12.18
C ARG A 59 18.53 -20.10 11.19
N VAL A 60 18.84 -21.40 11.19
CA VAL A 60 18.17 -22.37 10.31
C VAL A 60 16.68 -22.47 10.65
N VAL A 61 16.31 -22.52 11.93
CA VAL A 61 14.92 -22.51 12.39
C VAL A 61 14.22 -21.22 11.99
N GLN A 62 14.89 -20.08 12.15
CA GLN A 62 14.34 -18.79 11.76
C GLN A 62 14.17 -18.63 10.24
N ASP A 63 15.11 -19.19 9.45
CA ASP A 63 15.06 -19.18 7.98
C ASP A 63 14.11 -20.25 7.41
N SER A 64 13.74 -21.30 8.20
CA SER A 64 12.81 -22.37 7.79
C SER A 64 11.34 -22.09 8.10
N ARG A 65 11.04 -21.08 8.97
CA ARG A 65 9.64 -20.70 9.21
C ARG A 65 9.08 -19.96 8.01
N PRO A 66 7.81 -20.15 7.65
CA PRO A 66 7.15 -19.31 6.67
C PRO A 66 7.25 -17.84 7.08
N ARG A 67 7.67 -17.00 6.14
CA ARG A 67 7.66 -15.55 6.36
C ARG A 67 6.24 -15.05 6.44
N ARG A 68 6.02 -14.03 7.26
CA ARG A 68 4.72 -13.41 7.47
C ARG A 68 4.75 -11.96 7.03
N LEU A 69 3.87 -11.59 6.10
CA LEU A 69 3.63 -10.20 5.72
C LEU A 69 2.35 -9.71 6.40
N GLY A 70 2.45 -8.59 7.11
CA GLY A 70 1.33 -7.94 7.76
C GLY A 70 0.82 -6.77 6.93
N PHE A 71 -0.50 -6.65 6.82
CA PHE A 71 -1.15 -5.54 6.12
C PHE A 71 -2.19 -4.90 7.02
N LEU A 72 -2.07 -3.58 7.19
CA LEU A 72 -3.02 -2.78 7.95
C LEU A 72 -3.81 -1.91 6.97
N LEU A 73 -5.04 -2.31 6.69
CA LEU A 73 -5.91 -1.69 5.69
C LEU A 73 -7.10 -1.01 6.37
N GLN A 74 -7.74 -0.09 5.67
CA GLN A 74 -8.99 0.52 6.15
C GLN A 74 -10.16 -0.47 6.08
N SER A 75 -11.34 0.00 6.43
CA SER A 75 -12.55 -0.81 6.61
C SER A 75 -12.78 -1.82 5.48
N ARG A 76 -13.07 -3.06 5.86
CA ARG A 76 -13.48 -4.12 4.94
C ARG A 76 -14.82 -3.81 4.24
N ARG A 77 -15.61 -2.87 4.76
CA ARG A 77 -16.87 -2.44 4.14
C ARG A 77 -16.62 -1.70 2.84
N THR A 78 -15.49 -1.00 2.73
CA THR A 78 -15.09 -0.28 1.50
C THR A 78 -14.69 -1.30 0.42
N PRO A 79 -15.34 -1.31 -0.75
CA PRO A 79 -15.08 -2.28 -1.83
C PRO A 79 -13.62 -2.30 -2.28
N PHE A 80 -12.97 -1.14 -2.36
CA PHE A 80 -11.56 -1.01 -2.70
C PHE A 80 -10.65 -1.84 -1.79
N TYR A 81 -10.76 -1.67 -0.45
CA TYR A 81 -9.91 -2.40 0.50
C TYR A 81 -10.22 -3.89 0.56
N ARG A 82 -11.47 -4.29 0.30
CA ARG A 82 -11.84 -5.70 0.17
C ARG A 82 -11.15 -6.34 -1.03
N SER A 83 -11.16 -5.68 -2.20
CA SER A 83 -10.52 -6.15 -3.42
C SER A 83 -9.00 -6.15 -3.28
N PHE A 84 -8.42 -5.11 -2.67
CA PHE A 84 -6.98 -5.02 -2.43
C PHE A 84 -6.50 -6.13 -1.49
N ALA A 85 -7.23 -6.41 -0.41
CA ALA A 85 -6.93 -7.51 0.51
C ALA A 85 -6.93 -8.88 -0.20
N ALA A 86 -7.90 -9.12 -1.09
CA ALA A 86 -7.94 -10.34 -1.89
C ALA A 86 -6.72 -10.46 -2.82
N GLY A 87 -6.33 -9.36 -3.47
CA GLY A 87 -5.12 -9.28 -4.31
C GLY A 87 -3.84 -9.56 -3.52
N LEU A 88 -3.68 -8.95 -2.33
CA LEU A 88 -2.53 -9.18 -1.45
C LEU A 88 -2.44 -10.64 -1.01
N ALA A 89 -3.55 -11.25 -0.60
CA ALA A 89 -3.58 -12.65 -0.22
C ALA A 89 -3.24 -13.59 -1.40
N ALA A 90 -3.65 -13.24 -2.62
CA ALA A 90 -3.28 -13.98 -3.83
C ALA A 90 -1.79 -13.84 -4.15
N ALA A 91 -1.26 -12.62 -4.16
CA ALA A 91 0.15 -12.32 -4.42
C ALA A 91 1.10 -12.97 -3.39
N ALA A 92 0.69 -13.01 -2.11
CA ALA A 92 1.44 -13.67 -1.06
C ALA A 92 1.58 -15.18 -1.31
N ARG A 93 0.50 -15.85 -1.77
CA ARG A 93 0.51 -17.29 -2.09
C ARG A 93 1.27 -17.62 -3.37
N GLN A 94 1.21 -16.75 -4.39
CA GLN A 94 1.82 -16.98 -5.70
C GLN A 94 3.32 -16.72 -5.73
N GLY A 95 3.86 -16.01 -4.75
CA GLY A 95 5.29 -15.70 -4.70
C GLY A 95 6.16 -16.92 -4.34
N GLU A 96 7.42 -16.88 -4.74
CA GLU A 96 8.41 -17.93 -4.46
C GLU A 96 9.52 -17.41 -3.54
N PRO A 97 9.67 -17.98 -2.31
CA PRO A 97 8.75 -18.93 -1.66
C PRO A 97 7.41 -18.27 -1.26
N PRO A 98 6.32 -19.04 -1.12
CA PRO A 98 5.05 -18.53 -0.58
C PRO A 98 5.25 -17.96 0.82
N VAL A 99 4.47 -16.91 1.15
CA VAL A 99 4.51 -16.27 2.46
C VAL A 99 3.11 -16.27 3.09
N GLU A 100 3.06 -16.32 4.42
CA GLU A 100 1.83 -16.12 5.15
C GLU A 100 1.42 -14.64 5.09
N CYS A 101 0.14 -14.39 4.88
CA CYS A 101 -0.44 -13.05 4.78
C CYS A 101 -1.38 -12.82 5.95
N LEU A 102 -1.09 -11.81 6.78
CA LEU A 102 -1.90 -11.38 7.89
C LEU A 102 -2.51 -10.02 7.58
N ILE A 103 -3.82 -9.97 7.31
CA ILE A 103 -4.51 -8.73 6.94
C ILE A 103 -5.44 -8.31 8.07
N GLU A 104 -5.23 -7.11 8.58
CA GLU A 104 -6.11 -6.45 9.53
C GLU A 104 -6.82 -5.27 8.87
N HIS A 105 -8.14 -5.22 9.06
CA HIS A 105 -8.97 -4.10 8.63
C HIS A 105 -9.33 -3.22 9.82
N LEU A 106 -9.26 -1.91 9.63
CA LEU A 106 -9.56 -0.91 10.64
C LEU A 106 -10.84 -0.16 10.28
N ASP A 107 -11.84 -0.23 11.15
CA ASP A 107 -13.03 0.63 11.07
C ASP A 107 -12.81 1.96 11.84
N ASP A 108 -11.96 1.95 12.86
CA ASP A 108 -11.51 3.15 13.57
C ASP A 108 -10.16 3.62 13.03
N LEU A 109 -10.15 4.74 12.30
CA LEU A 109 -8.98 5.34 11.69
C LEU A 109 -8.33 6.42 12.56
N THR A 110 -8.71 6.52 13.85
CA THR A 110 -8.07 7.45 14.76
C THR A 110 -6.56 7.14 14.89
N PRO A 111 -5.69 8.16 14.91
CA PRO A 111 -4.25 7.95 14.92
C PRO A 111 -3.74 7.05 16.05
N ARG A 112 -4.36 7.15 17.23
CA ARG A 112 -4.04 6.29 18.39
C ARG A 112 -4.39 4.82 18.13
N HIS A 113 -5.56 4.56 17.53
CA HIS A 113 -5.99 3.21 17.20
C HIS A 113 -5.07 2.58 16.15
N VAL A 114 -4.80 3.30 15.07
CA VAL A 114 -3.87 2.85 14.01
C VAL A 114 -2.49 2.52 14.60
N ALA A 115 -1.92 3.41 15.41
CA ALA A 115 -0.62 3.22 16.05
C ALA A 115 -0.61 1.96 16.96
N ALA A 116 -1.66 1.76 17.76
CA ALA A 116 -1.78 0.59 18.64
C ALA A 116 -1.89 -0.72 17.85
N ARG A 117 -2.64 -0.72 16.73
CA ARG A 117 -2.77 -1.91 15.87
C ARG A 117 -1.47 -2.21 15.13
N LEU A 118 -0.76 -1.18 14.63
CA LEU A 118 0.56 -1.34 14.03
C LEU A 118 1.55 -2.01 15.00
N GLY A 119 1.62 -1.56 16.25
CA GLY A 119 2.50 -2.14 17.26
C GLY A 119 2.18 -3.61 17.59
N ARG A 120 0.89 -4.00 17.58
CA ARG A 120 0.48 -5.40 17.78
C ARG A 120 0.79 -6.28 16.59
N LEU A 121 0.50 -5.80 15.37
CA LEU A 121 0.76 -6.53 14.13
C LEU A 121 2.27 -6.77 13.95
N ALA A 122 3.09 -5.78 14.28
CA ALA A 122 4.55 -5.85 14.17
C ALA A 122 5.19 -7.00 14.98
N GLN A 123 4.54 -7.44 16.07
CA GLN A 123 5.02 -8.58 16.88
C GLN A 123 4.78 -9.94 16.23
N GLN A 124 3.95 -10.01 15.19
CA GLN A 124 3.48 -11.28 14.61
C GLN A 124 4.02 -11.54 13.21
N VAL A 125 4.69 -10.54 12.59
CA VAL A 125 5.07 -10.56 11.18
C VAL A 125 6.53 -10.18 10.96
N ASP A 126 7.04 -10.37 9.75
CA ASP A 126 8.42 -10.08 9.36
C ASP A 126 8.55 -8.75 8.56
N ALA A 127 7.45 -8.22 8.06
CA ALA A 127 7.33 -6.90 7.46
C ALA A 127 5.88 -6.41 7.57
N VAL A 128 5.66 -5.10 7.60
CA VAL A 128 4.33 -4.49 7.62
C VAL A 128 4.16 -3.52 6.46
N ALA A 129 2.98 -3.52 5.86
CA ALA A 129 2.53 -2.44 5.00
C ALA A 129 1.22 -1.85 5.54
N LEU A 130 1.05 -0.53 5.43
CA LEU A 130 -0.15 0.13 5.94
C LEU A 130 -0.68 1.22 5.00
N VAL A 131 -2.01 1.41 5.06
CA VAL A 131 -2.70 2.57 4.52
C VAL A 131 -3.13 3.43 5.70
N ALA A 132 -2.56 4.62 5.82
CA ALA A 132 -2.86 5.51 6.94
C ALA A 132 -2.83 6.99 6.52
N ALA A 133 -3.52 7.81 7.29
CA ALA A 133 -3.37 9.26 7.24
C ALA A 133 -1.97 9.67 7.77
N ASP A 134 -1.37 10.69 7.17
CA ASP A 134 -0.12 11.24 7.68
C ASP A 134 -0.38 12.02 8.97
N HIS A 135 0.08 11.46 10.09
CA HIS A 135 -0.15 12.03 11.42
C HIS A 135 1.05 11.75 12.33
N PRO A 136 1.51 12.72 13.13
CA PRO A 136 2.67 12.56 14.00
C PRO A 136 2.64 11.32 14.89
N THR A 137 1.48 10.97 15.47
CA THR A 137 1.31 9.77 16.30
C THR A 137 1.56 8.48 15.52
N ILE A 138 1.14 8.42 14.25
CA ILE A 138 1.34 7.24 13.40
C ILE A 138 2.80 7.17 12.98
N ASN A 139 3.40 8.30 12.58
CA ASN A 139 4.80 8.39 12.20
C ASN A 139 5.73 7.97 13.36
N GLN A 140 5.48 8.45 14.58
CA GLN A 140 6.20 8.01 15.78
C GLN A 140 6.04 6.51 16.06
N ALA A 141 4.85 5.95 15.85
CA ALA A 141 4.63 4.51 16.01
C ALA A 141 5.41 3.68 14.98
N ILE A 142 5.51 4.15 13.73
CA ILE A 142 6.34 3.52 12.70
C ILE A 142 7.81 3.55 13.10
N GLU A 143 8.31 4.71 13.52
CA GLU A 143 9.69 4.87 14.00
C GLU A 143 10.00 3.93 15.18
N ALA A 144 9.08 3.83 16.14
CA ALA A 144 9.23 2.92 17.27
C ALA A 144 9.26 1.45 16.84
N VAL A 145 8.36 1.02 15.94
CA VAL A 145 8.33 -0.35 15.41
C VAL A 145 9.62 -0.69 14.66
N VAL A 146 10.09 0.21 13.81
CA VAL A 146 11.35 0.01 13.06
C VAL A 146 12.54 -0.07 14.01
N ALA A 147 12.63 0.80 15.01
CA ALA A 147 13.73 0.83 15.97
C ALA A 147 13.74 -0.40 16.89
N GLN A 148 12.57 -0.82 17.40
CA GLN A 148 12.47 -1.91 18.39
C GLN A 148 12.54 -3.29 17.76
N HIS A 149 11.90 -3.48 16.59
CA HIS A 149 11.78 -4.80 15.95
C HIS A 149 12.68 -4.97 14.72
N GLN A 150 13.37 -3.91 14.27
CA GLN A 150 14.13 -3.88 13.01
C GLN A 150 13.29 -4.39 11.81
N LEU A 151 12.01 -4.11 11.86
CA LEU A 151 10.99 -4.57 10.94
C LEU A 151 10.82 -3.56 9.80
N PRO A 152 10.91 -3.97 8.52
CA PRO A 152 10.62 -3.10 7.41
C PRO A 152 9.12 -2.71 7.40
N VAL A 153 8.86 -1.40 7.35
CA VAL A 153 7.51 -0.85 7.25
C VAL A 153 7.35 -0.12 5.92
N PHE A 154 6.28 -0.43 5.21
CA PHE A 154 5.93 0.19 3.92
C PHE A 154 4.65 1.00 4.04
N ALA A 155 4.59 2.13 3.36
CA ALA A 155 3.34 2.78 3.04
C ALA A 155 2.80 2.24 1.71
N CYS A 156 1.47 2.14 1.58
CA CYS A 156 0.83 1.80 0.31
C CYS A 156 -0.44 2.64 0.11
N VAL A 157 -0.83 2.87 -1.14
CA VAL A 157 -1.92 3.76 -1.57
C VAL A 157 -1.62 5.24 -1.23
N SER A 158 -1.46 5.57 0.05
CA SER A 158 -1.03 6.90 0.52
C SER A 158 0.34 6.82 1.16
N ASP A 159 1.24 7.71 0.76
CA ASP A 159 2.56 7.82 1.36
C ASP A 159 2.49 8.53 2.73
N LEU A 160 3.59 8.50 3.49
CA LEU A 160 3.73 9.13 4.81
C LEU A 160 5.04 9.91 4.88
N THR A 161 5.09 10.94 5.71
CA THR A 161 6.27 11.84 5.80
C THR A 161 7.44 11.28 6.59
N THR A 162 7.23 10.26 7.44
CA THR A 162 8.33 9.67 8.22
C THR A 162 9.42 9.06 7.33
N GLN A 163 10.68 9.28 7.71
CA GLN A 163 11.84 8.72 7.03
C GLN A 163 12.13 7.25 7.41
N ALA A 164 11.42 6.71 8.40
CA ALA A 164 11.63 5.35 8.88
C ALA A 164 11.04 4.27 7.96
N LEU A 165 10.25 4.66 6.95
CA LEU A 165 9.71 3.71 5.98
C LEU A 165 10.79 3.05 5.14
N ALA A 166 10.67 1.73 4.97
CA ALA A 166 11.45 0.97 3.99
C ALA A 166 11.05 1.32 2.55
N GLY A 167 9.79 1.72 2.32
CA GLY A 167 9.34 2.18 1.02
C GLY A 167 7.88 2.58 0.95
N TYR A 168 7.51 3.01 -0.26
CA TYR A 168 6.14 3.31 -0.69
C TYR A 168 5.83 2.55 -1.98
N VAL A 169 4.65 1.96 -2.06
CA VAL A 169 4.10 1.34 -3.27
C VAL A 169 2.72 1.91 -3.55
N GLY A 170 2.54 2.50 -4.70
CA GLY A 170 1.28 3.14 -5.08
C GLY A 170 1.32 3.64 -6.52
N VAL A 171 0.54 4.66 -6.81
CA VAL A 171 0.49 5.33 -8.11
C VAL A 171 1.06 6.75 -8.02
N ASP A 172 1.34 7.36 -9.17
CA ASP A 172 1.71 8.78 -9.23
C ASP A 172 0.45 9.66 -9.08
N ASN A 173 0.15 10.05 -7.84
CA ASN A 173 -1.03 10.85 -7.49
C ASN A 173 -1.03 12.22 -8.17
N ARG A 174 0.14 12.80 -8.46
CA ARG A 174 0.22 14.06 -9.21
C ARG A 174 -0.25 13.88 -10.64
N LYS A 175 0.10 12.76 -11.28
CA LYS A 175 -0.40 12.44 -12.62
C LYS A 175 -1.88 12.13 -12.60
N MET A 176 -2.41 11.47 -11.56
CA MET A 176 -3.84 11.21 -11.42
C MET A 176 -4.63 12.52 -11.32
N GLY A 177 -4.25 13.45 -10.45
CA GLY A 177 -4.93 14.75 -10.34
C GLY A 177 -4.85 15.59 -11.62
N ARG A 178 -3.70 15.59 -12.30
CA ARG A 178 -3.55 16.23 -13.62
C ARG A 178 -4.43 15.58 -14.68
N MET A 179 -4.55 14.25 -14.68
CA MET A 179 -5.41 13.52 -15.62
C MET A 179 -6.90 13.86 -15.38
N ALA A 180 -7.34 13.89 -14.13
CA ALA A 180 -8.72 14.30 -13.80
C ALA A 180 -9.00 15.72 -14.27
N ALA A 181 -8.10 16.67 -14.02
CA ALA A 181 -8.21 18.04 -14.49
C ALA A 181 -8.23 18.15 -16.02
N TRP A 182 -7.37 17.37 -16.70
CA TRP A 182 -7.37 17.28 -18.16
C TRP A 182 -8.70 16.77 -18.71
N LEU A 183 -9.23 15.69 -18.14
CA LEU A 183 -10.53 15.13 -18.53
C LEU A 183 -11.64 16.19 -18.39
N LEU A 184 -11.75 16.85 -17.24
CA LEU A 184 -12.77 17.89 -17.02
C LEU A 184 -12.58 19.06 -17.99
N SER A 185 -11.34 19.50 -18.25
CA SER A 185 -11.06 20.59 -19.17
C SER A 185 -11.44 20.28 -20.64
N ARG A 186 -11.51 18.98 -21.00
CA ARG A 186 -11.87 18.53 -22.36
C ARG A 186 -13.34 18.20 -22.52
N LEU A 187 -13.98 17.74 -21.45
CA LEU A 187 -15.36 17.23 -21.51
C LEU A 187 -16.39 18.25 -21.04
N CYS A 188 -16.02 19.17 -20.14
CA CYS A 188 -16.89 20.26 -19.73
C CYS A 188 -16.85 21.44 -20.72
N PRO A 189 -17.94 22.22 -20.84
CA PRO A 189 -17.92 23.50 -21.57
C PRO A 189 -16.83 24.44 -21.03
N ALA A 190 -16.31 25.31 -21.88
CA ALA A 190 -15.35 26.31 -21.46
C ALA A 190 -15.93 27.27 -20.39
N ALA A 191 -15.07 27.74 -19.51
CA ALA A 191 -15.42 28.64 -18.38
C ALA A 191 -16.42 28.06 -17.38
N SER A 192 -16.42 26.73 -17.22
CA SER A 192 -17.31 26.02 -16.29
C SER A 192 -16.86 26.10 -14.84
N LYS A 193 -17.82 25.94 -13.93
CA LYS A 193 -17.55 25.60 -12.53
C LYS A 193 -17.28 24.10 -12.39
N VAL A 194 -16.25 23.76 -11.63
CA VAL A 194 -15.92 22.39 -11.29
C VAL A 194 -15.66 22.25 -9.78
N ALA A 195 -16.04 21.12 -9.23
CA ALA A 195 -15.88 20.82 -7.82
C ALA A 195 -14.89 19.68 -7.60
N LEU A 196 -14.32 19.64 -6.41
CA LEU A 196 -13.43 18.58 -5.94
C LEU A 196 -13.92 18.06 -4.58
N LEU A 197 -13.98 16.74 -4.44
CA LEU A 197 -14.29 16.06 -3.19
C LEU A 197 -13.13 15.14 -2.79
N LEU A 198 -12.69 15.27 -1.53
CA LEU A 198 -11.68 14.43 -0.89
C LEU A 198 -12.27 13.68 0.30
N GLY A 199 -11.64 12.59 0.69
CA GLY A 199 -11.90 11.98 1.99
C GLY A 199 -11.26 12.79 3.12
N SER A 200 -9.97 13.10 3.01
CA SER A 200 -9.25 13.93 3.99
C SER A 200 -7.91 14.39 3.45
N HIS A 201 -7.55 15.66 3.70
CA HIS A 201 -6.22 16.22 3.38
C HIS A 201 -5.05 15.55 4.14
N ARG A 202 -5.33 14.74 5.15
CA ARG A 202 -4.29 13.97 5.85
C ARG A 202 -3.80 12.77 5.05
N TYR A 203 -4.50 12.36 3.99
CA TYR A 203 -3.99 11.36 3.04
C TYR A 203 -3.18 12.08 1.96
N LEU A 204 -1.86 11.90 1.98
CA LEU A 204 -0.95 12.57 1.03
C LEU A 204 -1.29 12.25 -0.44
N CYS A 205 -1.85 11.08 -0.73
CA CYS A 205 -2.33 10.74 -2.07
C CYS A 205 -3.43 11.70 -2.53
N GLN A 206 -4.40 11.99 -1.67
CA GLN A 206 -5.53 12.88 -1.97
C GLN A 206 -5.11 14.34 -2.04
N GLU A 207 -4.27 14.80 -1.10
CA GLU A 207 -3.68 16.14 -1.12
C GLU A 207 -2.89 16.39 -2.41
N GLN A 208 -2.06 15.44 -2.82
CA GLN A 208 -1.29 15.54 -4.08
C GLN A 208 -2.20 15.58 -5.31
N CYS A 209 -3.29 14.82 -5.30
CA CYS A 209 -4.31 14.87 -6.35
C CYS A 209 -4.95 16.28 -6.43
N GLU A 210 -5.36 16.85 -5.31
CA GLU A 210 -5.94 18.20 -5.27
C GLU A 210 -4.96 19.26 -5.77
N ILE A 211 -3.75 19.29 -5.22
CA ILE A 211 -2.72 20.28 -5.60
C ILE A 211 -2.47 20.22 -7.10
N SER A 212 -2.32 19.04 -7.65
CA SER A 212 -2.01 18.85 -9.06
C SER A 212 -3.20 19.11 -9.99
N PHE A 213 -4.43 18.81 -9.53
CA PHE A 213 -5.67 19.15 -10.22
C PHE A 213 -5.82 20.66 -10.36
N ARG A 214 -5.73 21.40 -9.24
CA ARG A 214 -5.81 22.87 -9.23
C ARG A 214 -4.69 23.52 -10.03
N SER A 215 -3.47 22.96 -9.93
CA SER A 215 -2.32 23.47 -10.69
C SER A 215 -2.53 23.32 -12.19
N TYR A 216 -3.01 22.16 -12.64
CA TYR A 216 -3.27 21.93 -14.07
C TYR A 216 -4.33 22.91 -14.62
N LEU A 217 -5.46 23.08 -13.94
CA LEU A 217 -6.51 23.99 -14.41
C LEU A 217 -6.00 25.44 -14.47
N ARG A 218 -5.26 25.89 -13.46
CA ARG A 218 -4.66 27.22 -13.48
C ARG A 218 -3.67 27.43 -14.62
N GLU A 219 -2.87 26.40 -14.96
CA GLU A 219 -1.85 26.44 -16.01
C GLU A 219 -2.45 26.34 -17.43
N ALA A 220 -3.34 25.36 -17.63
CA ALA A 220 -3.79 24.93 -18.95
C ALA A 220 -5.24 25.29 -19.30
N ALA A 221 -6.06 25.63 -18.29
CA ALA A 221 -7.47 25.95 -18.46
C ALA A 221 -7.93 27.01 -17.43
N PRO A 222 -7.29 28.23 -17.39
CA PRO A 222 -7.52 29.22 -16.34
C PRO A 222 -8.93 29.79 -16.33
N GLN A 223 -9.72 29.55 -17.38
CA GLN A 223 -11.11 29.95 -17.46
C GLN A 223 -12.05 29.10 -16.60
N PHE A 224 -11.58 27.93 -16.07
CA PHE A 224 -12.39 27.12 -15.18
C PHE A 224 -12.38 27.66 -13.75
N HIS A 225 -13.55 27.66 -13.14
CA HIS A 225 -13.68 28.08 -11.73
C HIS A 225 -13.73 26.83 -10.83
N VAL A 226 -12.66 26.60 -10.07
CA VAL A 226 -12.58 25.48 -9.11
C VAL A 226 -13.16 25.93 -7.78
N LEU A 227 -14.28 25.31 -7.38
CA LEU A 227 -14.95 25.59 -6.12
C LEU A 227 -14.10 25.16 -4.90
N GLU A 228 -14.55 25.55 -3.70
CA GLU A 228 -13.98 25.05 -2.44
C GLU A 228 -14.04 23.52 -2.39
N THR A 229 -12.98 22.92 -1.83
CA THR A 229 -12.88 21.46 -1.74
C THR A 229 -13.82 20.92 -0.67
N LEU A 230 -14.65 19.97 -1.05
CA LEU A 230 -15.50 19.22 -0.12
C LEU A 230 -14.73 18.09 0.54
N VAL A 231 -15.00 17.81 1.82
CA VAL A 231 -14.35 16.76 2.60
C VAL A 231 -15.39 15.79 3.16
N SER A 232 -15.29 14.52 2.78
CA SER A 232 -16.24 13.47 3.17
C SER A 232 -15.85 12.71 4.44
N LEU A 233 -14.63 12.86 4.95
CA LEU A 233 -14.05 12.07 6.04
C LEU A 233 -14.12 10.55 5.79
N GLU A 234 -13.97 10.13 4.53
CA GLU A 234 -14.11 8.74 4.08
C GLU A 234 -15.51 8.13 4.35
N ASN A 235 -16.53 8.98 4.56
CA ASN A 235 -17.89 8.59 4.93
C ASN A 235 -18.86 8.80 3.76
N PRO A 236 -19.51 7.75 3.22
CA PRO A 236 -20.43 7.86 2.12
C PRO A 236 -21.62 8.79 2.38
N GLN A 237 -22.18 8.79 3.60
CA GLN A 237 -23.33 9.65 3.92
C GLN A 237 -22.94 11.15 3.94
N LEU A 238 -21.74 11.46 4.45
CA LEU A 238 -21.24 12.85 4.39
C LEU A 238 -20.98 13.26 2.95
N ALA A 239 -20.44 12.37 2.12
CA ALA A 239 -20.23 12.62 0.69
C ALA A 239 -21.55 12.86 -0.04
N GLN A 240 -22.60 12.04 0.20
CA GLN A 240 -23.92 12.21 -0.37
C GLN A 240 -24.50 13.57 -0.03
N ASN A 241 -24.55 13.92 1.25
CA ASN A 241 -25.09 15.19 1.71
C ASN A 241 -24.36 16.40 1.11
N ALA A 242 -23.02 16.34 1.08
CA ALA A 242 -22.18 17.40 0.52
C ALA A 242 -22.44 17.59 -0.98
N VAL A 243 -22.61 16.51 -1.74
CA VAL A 243 -22.90 16.61 -3.18
C VAL A 243 -24.31 17.10 -3.45
N LEU A 244 -25.32 16.67 -2.69
CA LEU A 244 -26.69 17.18 -2.82
C LEU A 244 -26.75 18.68 -2.54
N GLU A 245 -26.06 19.15 -1.51
CA GLU A 245 -25.96 20.59 -1.20
C GLU A 245 -25.20 21.35 -2.29
N LEU A 246 -24.09 20.81 -2.78
CA LEU A 246 -23.32 21.38 -3.88
C LEU A 246 -24.18 21.59 -5.15
N LEU A 247 -24.95 20.57 -5.55
CA LEU A 247 -25.82 20.64 -6.71
C LEU A 247 -26.96 21.65 -6.55
N HIS A 248 -27.46 21.79 -5.33
CA HIS A 248 -28.48 22.80 -5.01
C HIS A 248 -27.92 24.23 -5.08
N GLN A 249 -26.70 24.45 -4.56
CA GLN A 249 -26.05 25.75 -4.54
C GLN A 249 -25.48 26.16 -5.91
N HIS A 250 -25.10 25.18 -6.72
CA HIS A 250 -24.45 25.38 -8.01
C HIS A 250 -25.16 24.58 -9.13
N PRO A 251 -26.36 24.97 -9.56
CA PRO A 251 -27.09 24.29 -10.63
C PRO A 251 -26.38 24.37 -11.99
N ASP A 252 -25.38 25.23 -12.12
CA ASP A 252 -24.50 25.41 -13.28
C ASP A 252 -23.17 24.63 -13.17
N LEU A 253 -23.04 23.74 -12.18
CA LEU A 253 -21.87 22.88 -12.03
C LEU A 253 -21.74 21.95 -13.24
N ALA A 254 -20.57 21.96 -13.89
CA ALA A 254 -20.32 21.16 -15.09
C ALA A 254 -19.47 19.92 -14.83
N GLY A 255 -18.68 19.92 -13.76
CA GLY A 255 -17.81 18.78 -13.47
C GLY A 255 -17.54 18.58 -11.98
N ILE A 256 -17.35 17.32 -11.59
CA ILE A 256 -16.92 16.94 -10.24
C ILE A 256 -15.79 15.93 -10.32
N TYR A 257 -14.74 16.16 -9.53
CA TYR A 257 -13.66 15.22 -9.33
C TYR A 257 -13.69 14.66 -7.90
N VAL A 258 -13.78 13.34 -7.76
CA VAL A 258 -13.80 12.63 -6.47
C VAL A 258 -12.47 11.90 -6.30
N ALA A 259 -11.55 12.46 -5.50
CA ALA A 259 -10.19 11.96 -5.32
C ALA A 259 -9.97 11.18 -4.02
N GLY A 260 -11.04 10.75 -3.35
CA GLY A 260 -10.98 10.05 -2.07
C GLY A 260 -12.17 9.16 -1.82
N GLY A 261 -12.31 8.69 -0.58
CA GLY A 261 -13.41 7.85 -0.16
C GLY A 261 -14.75 8.57 -0.10
N GLY A 262 -15.82 7.77 -0.09
CA GLY A 262 -17.20 8.25 -0.10
C GLY A 262 -17.84 8.27 -1.48
N ILE A 263 -17.17 7.68 -2.50
CA ILE A 263 -17.71 7.64 -3.87
C ILE A 263 -19.09 6.97 -3.95
N GLU A 264 -19.38 6.01 -3.09
CA GLU A 264 -20.68 5.36 -2.99
C GLU A 264 -21.79 6.40 -2.74
N GLY A 265 -21.56 7.30 -1.78
CA GLY A 265 -22.52 8.38 -1.48
C GLY A 265 -22.61 9.42 -2.59
N VAL A 266 -21.51 9.70 -3.32
CA VAL A 266 -21.53 10.56 -4.50
C VAL A 266 -22.41 9.96 -5.59
N VAL A 267 -22.24 8.66 -5.89
CA VAL A 267 -23.03 7.95 -6.90
C VAL A 267 -24.51 7.96 -6.51
N ASP A 268 -24.84 7.73 -5.24
CA ASP A 268 -26.22 7.79 -4.75
C ASP A 268 -26.81 9.18 -4.92
N ALA A 269 -26.09 10.24 -4.53
CA ALA A 269 -26.54 11.63 -4.73
C ALA A 269 -26.81 11.98 -6.19
N LEU A 270 -25.93 11.54 -7.11
CA LEU A 270 -26.08 11.79 -8.55
C LEU A 270 -27.24 11.01 -9.19
N ARG A 271 -27.56 9.83 -8.66
CA ARG A 271 -28.75 9.06 -9.07
C ARG A 271 -30.05 9.65 -8.54
N ASP A 272 -30.03 10.15 -7.29
CA ASP A 272 -31.19 10.81 -6.68
C ASP A 272 -31.49 12.17 -7.33
N THR A 273 -30.45 12.85 -7.83
CA THR A 273 -30.56 14.16 -8.50
C THR A 273 -29.83 14.14 -9.84
N PRO A 274 -30.40 13.49 -10.88
CA PRO A 274 -29.73 13.31 -12.16
C PRO A 274 -29.32 14.65 -12.80
N GLN A 275 -28.04 14.76 -13.17
CA GLN A 275 -27.46 15.91 -13.85
C GLN A 275 -26.89 15.44 -15.21
N PRO A 276 -27.68 15.38 -16.28
CA PRO A 276 -27.27 14.76 -17.55
C PRO A 276 -26.03 15.36 -18.22
N ARG A 277 -25.62 16.55 -17.81
CA ARG A 277 -24.46 17.25 -18.37
C ARG A 277 -23.27 17.31 -17.41
N LEU A 278 -23.40 16.74 -16.22
CA LEU A 278 -22.33 16.76 -15.23
C LEU A 278 -21.28 15.69 -15.60
N VAL A 279 -20.05 16.13 -15.78
CA VAL A 279 -18.89 15.26 -15.99
C VAL A 279 -18.34 14.81 -14.63
N THR A 280 -18.45 13.53 -14.31
CA THR A 280 -17.96 12.97 -13.06
C THR A 280 -16.71 12.12 -13.29
N VAL A 281 -15.61 12.50 -12.67
CA VAL A 281 -14.36 11.71 -12.65
C VAL A 281 -14.11 11.27 -11.21
N CYS A 282 -13.88 9.97 -10.98
CA CYS A 282 -13.63 9.46 -9.65
C CYS A 282 -12.49 8.45 -9.63
N HIS A 283 -12.14 8.01 -8.42
CA HIS A 283 -11.11 7.00 -8.21
C HIS A 283 -11.71 5.62 -8.04
N ASP A 284 -10.93 4.65 -8.48
CA ASP A 284 -11.01 3.21 -8.25
C ASP A 284 -12.21 2.48 -8.86
N LEU A 285 -11.87 1.50 -9.68
CA LEU A 285 -12.85 0.61 -10.28
C LEU A 285 -13.33 -0.43 -9.26
N THR A 286 -14.56 -0.25 -8.82
CA THR A 286 -15.31 -1.14 -7.93
C THR A 286 -16.60 -1.58 -8.63
N ASP A 287 -17.36 -2.51 -8.05
CA ASP A 287 -18.66 -2.89 -8.62
C ASP A 287 -19.61 -1.67 -8.73
N ILE A 288 -19.53 -0.75 -7.77
CA ILE A 288 -20.36 0.47 -7.74
C ILE A 288 -19.97 1.44 -8.84
N THR A 289 -18.67 1.74 -8.97
CA THR A 289 -18.19 2.68 -10.00
C THR A 289 -18.25 2.07 -11.40
N ARG A 290 -18.10 0.73 -11.53
CA ARG A 290 -18.36 -0.01 -12.78
C ARG A 290 -19.80 0.16 -13.23
N GLN A 291 -20.76 -0.05 -12.34
CA GLN A 291 -22.17 0.14 -12.68
C GLN A 291 -22.47 1.61 -12.99
N ALA A 292 -21.87 2.55 -12.26
CA ALA A 292 -22.03 3.98 -12.48
C ALA A 292 -21.42 4.46 -13.82
N LEU A 293 -20.38 3.81 -14.34
CA LEU A 293 -19.88 4.02 -15.69
C LEU A 293 -20.88 3.52 -16.74
N LEU A 294 -21.46 2.34 -16.53
CA LEU A 294 -22.38 1.71 -17.48
C LEU A 294 -23.72 2.45 -17.59
N ASP A 295 -24.23 3.01 -16.49
CA ASP A 295 -25.47 3.79 -16.47
C ASP A 295 -25.26 5.29 -16.74
N GLY A 296 -23.99 5.73 -16.92
CA GLY A 296 -23.65 7.12 -17.27
C GLY A 296 -23.63 8.09 -16.08
N THR A 297 -23.80 7.62 -14.84
CA THR A 297 -23.67 8.45 -13.63
C THR A 297 -22.24 8.95 -13.43
N VAL A 298 -21.24 8.12 -13.77
CA VAL A 298 -19.81 8.44 -13.77
C VAL A 298 -19.28 8.42 -15.19
N THR A 299 -18.49 9.43 -15.54
CA THR A 299 -17.91 9.58 -16.89
C THR A 299 -16.60 8.82 -17.04
N ALA A 300 -15.74 8.87 -16.04
CA ALA A 300 -14.45 8.20 -16.06
C ALA A 300 -13.98 7.83 -14.65
N VAL A 301 -13.23 6.71 -14.56
CA VAL A 301 -12.61 6.22 -13.35
C VAL A 301 -11.10 6.13 -13.54
N LEU A 302 -10.34 6.75 -12.65
CA LEU A 302 -8.90 6.60 -12.52
C LEU A 302 -8.62 5.57 -11.42
N SER A 303 -8.06 4.42 -11.78
CA SER A 303 -8.00 3.28 -10.87
C SER A 303 -6.57 2.88 -10.52
N HIS A 304 -6.37 2.48 -9.28
CA HIS A 304 -5.17 1.76 -8.88
C HIS A 304 -5.14 0.38 -9.56
N PRO A 305 -4.00 -0.07 -10.11
CA PRO A 305 -3.84 -1.40 -10.69
C PRO A 305 -3.67 -2.43 -9.57
N LEU A 306 -4.73 -2.74 -8.83
CA LEU A 306 -4.67 -3.51 -7.58
C LEU A 306 -3.90 -4.82 -7.66
N PRO A 307 -4.05 -5.67 -8.72
CA PRO A 307 -3.27 -6.89 -8.84
C PRO A 307 -1.75 -6.62 -8.93
N ALA A 308 -1.35 -5.70 -9.82
CA ALA A 308 0.06 -5.34 -10.00
C ALA A 308 0.63 -4.70 -8.72
N MET A 309 -0.16 -3.86 -8.05
CA MET A 309 0.23 -3.20 -6.81
C MET A 309 0.41 -4.20 -5.67
N ALA A 310 -0.46 -5.19 -5.56
CA ALA A 310 -0.34 -6.26 -4.57
C ALA A 310 0.93 -7.10 -4.77
N HIS A 311 1.25 -7.48 -6.02
CA HIS A 311 2.49 -8.18 -6.34
C HIS A 311 3.72 -7.32 -6.02
N ALA A 312 3.75 -6.09 -6.50
CA ALA A 312 4.87 -5.17 -6.27
C ALA A 312 5.13 -4.92 -4.77
N LEU A 313 4.07 -4.79 -3.97
CA LEU A 313 4.18 -4.59 -2.53
C LEU A 313 4.70 -5.85 -1.82
N CYS A 314 4.16 -7.03 -2.11
CA CYS A 314 4.64 -8.29 -1.55
C CYS A 314 6.11 -8.55 -1.90
N ASP A 315 6.53 -8.27 -3.13
CA ASP A 315 7.91 -8.46 -3.58
C ASP A 315 8.87 -7.45 -2.91
N ALA A 316 8.47 -6.19 -2.79
CA ALA A 316 9.22 -5.17 -2.06
C ALA A 316 9.43 -5.55 -0.59
N MET A 317 8.37 -6.04 0.07
CA MET A 317 8.43 -6.50 1.46
C MET A 317 9.34 -7.72 1.61
N ARG A 318 9.27 -8.71 0.71
CA ARG A 318 10.19 -9.88 0.69
C ARG A 318 11.64 -9.45 0.54
N GLN A 319 11.92 -8.57 -0.44
CA GLN A 319 13.27 -8.06 -0.67
C GLN A 319 13.82 -7.32 0.56
N ALA A 320 12.99 -6.52 1.23
CA ALA A 320 13.39 -5.80 2.44
C ALA A 320 13.73 -6.74 3.60
N ILE A 321 12.96 -7.84 3.77
CA ILE A 321 13.26 -8.88 4.76
C ILE A 321 14.63 -9.54 4.47
N ASP A 322 14.93 -9.80 3.18
CA ASP A 322 16.17 -10.47 2.76
C ASP A 322 17.40 -9.58 2.86
N SER A 323 17.28 -8.34 2.43
CA SER A 323 18.41 -7.41 2.32
C SER A 323 18.83 -6.80 3.67
N ARG A 324 18.02 -6.92 4.72
CA ARG A 324 18.19 -6.41 6.09
C ARG A 324 18.68 -4.95 6.25
N ARG A 325 19.05 -4.26 5.20
CA ARG A 325 19.39 -2.82 5.14
C ARG A 325 19.44 -2.34 3.69
N SER A 326 18.32 -1.94 3.12
CA SER A 326 18.39 -0.94 2.08
C SER A 326 18.65 0.42 2.75
N GLN A 327 19.76 1.09 2.43
CA GLN A 327 20.03 2.46 2.90
C GLN A 327 19.11 3.49 2.23
N HIS A 328 18.32 3.06 1.25
CA HIS A 328 17.45 3.94 0.48
C HIS A 328 16.00 3.48 0.60
N ARG A 329 15.14 4.44 0.88
CA ARG A 329 13.69 4.26 0.84
C ARG A 329 13.26 3.90 -0.58
N LEU A 330 12.62 2.75 -0.78
CA LEU A 330 12.06 2.34 -2.05
C LEU A 330 10.87 3.25 -2.41
N GLN A 331 10.81 3.71 -3.65
CA GLN A 331 9.62 4.35 -4.20
C GLN A 331 9.22 3.59 -5.47
N ASN A 332 8.11 2.87 -5.41
CA ASN A 332 7.58 2.11 -6.53
C ASN A 332 6.23 2.68 -6.95
N LEU A 333 6.25 3.44 -8.04
CA LEU A 333 5.08 4.09 -8.62
C LEU A 333 4.62 3.31 -9.85
N LEU A 334 3.45 2.69 -9.76
CA LEU A 334 2.85 1.97 -10.88
C LEU A 334 2.01 2.94 -11.74
N PRO A 335 1.83 2.65 -13.03
CA PRO A 335 0.88 3.37 -13.85
C PRO A 335 -0.55 3.11 -13.36
N PHE A 336 -1.36 4.17 -13.22
CA PHE A 336 -2.78 4.02 -12.98
C PHE A 336 -3.54 3.65 -14.26
N GLU A 337 -4.73 3.12 -14.10
CA GLU A 337 -5.63 2.71 -15.20
C GLU A 337 -6.74 3.73 -15.39
N LEU A 338 -7.22 3.91 -16.63
CA LEU A 338 -8.34 4.78 -16.97
C LEU A 338 -9.48 3.92 -17.54
N TYR A 339 -10.65 4.05 -16.94
CA TYR A 339 -11.87 3.36 -17.36
C TYR A 339 -12.96 4.35 -17.73
N SER A 340 -13.76 3.94 -18.72
CA SER A 340 -14.99 4.56 -19.18
C SER A 340 -16.01 3.47 -19.48
N ALA A 341 -17.23 3.84 -19.84
CA ALA A 341 -18.23 2.86 -20.27
C ALA A 341 -17.81 2.00 -21.49
N ALA A 342 -16.80 2.46 -22.24
CA ALA A 342 -16.35 1.78 -23.45
C ALA A 342 -15.32 0.65 -23.20
N ASN A 343 -14.68 0.61 -22.02
CA ASN A 343 -13.61 -0.37 -21.73
C ASN A 343 -13.73 -1.05 -20.36
N VAL A 344 -14.90 -0.98 -19.74
CA VAL A 344 -15.17 -1.55 -18.40
C VAL A 344 -15.95 -2.87 -18.47
#